data_c603a5ee267a600649a4f08f79e240d7
#
_entry.id   c603a5ee267a600649a4f08f79e240d7
#
_cell.length_a   1.000
_cell.length_b   1.000
_cell.length_c   1.000
_cell.angle_alpha   90.00
_cell.angle_beta   90.00
_cell.angle_gamma   90.00
#
_symmetry.space_group_name_H-M   'P 1'
#
loop_
_entity.id
_entity.type
_entity.pdbx_description
1 polymer ?
#
loop_
_entity_poly.entity_id
_entity_poly.type
_entity_poly.pdbx_seq_one_letter_code
_entity_poly.pdbx_strand_id
1 'polypeptide(L)'
;MKRSTGLRDYMLATGSFKGAIDGKVIKIYSGVEPATADAALDVSNVLLNTITLDGLGVTGLTLAATATGGQITKNTSEVWEGTNVATGTAAFFRMQTAADDGGASTSAVRLQGNVALVGADLNFSSVAFVTGDARRINYFVVSIPAG
;
A
#
# COMPACT_ATOMS: atom_id res chain seq x y z
N MET A 1 -7.28 2.40 -7.29
CA MET A 1 -5.96 2.84 -6.73
C MET A 1 -5.51 4.17 -7.32
N LYS A 2 -4.94 5.06 -6.50
CA LYS A 2 -4.42 6.39 -6.86
C LYS A 2 -2.90 6.36 -6.89
N ARG A 3 -2.30 6.93 -7.93
CA ARG A 3 -0.83 7.03 -8.08
C ARG A 3 -0.40 8.45 -7.76
N SER A 4 0.64 8.63 -6.93
CA SER A 4 1.25 9.93 -6.68
C SER A 4 1.88 10.50 -7.95
N THR A 5 2.14 11.80 -7.96
CA THR A 5 2.91 12.44 -9.03
C THR A 5 4.29 11.79 -9.15
N GLY A 6 5.01 11.59 -8.03
CA GLY A 6 6.31 10.94 -8.03
C GLY A 6 6.30 9.52 -8.61
N LEU A 7 5.24 8.71 -8.38
CA LEU A 7 5.11 7.39 -9.02
C LEU A 7 4.89 7.51 -10.53
N ARG A 8 4.04 8.44 -10.96
CA ARG A 8 3.78 8.65 -12.40
C ARG A 8 5.03 9.12 -13.14
N ASP A 9 5.76 10.08 -12.56
CA ASP A 9 7.00 10.61 -13.14
C ASP A 9 8.08 9.53 -13.23
N TYR A 10 8.22 8.69 -12.18
CA TYR A 10 9.12 7.55 -12.23
C TYR A 10 8.78 6.60 -13.38
N MET A 11 7.50 6.27 -13.56
CA MET A 11 7.05 5.36 -14.63
C MET A 11 7.23 5.94 -16.04
N LEU A 12 7.16 7.25 -16.17
CA LEU A 12 7.30 7.93 -17.47
C LEU A 12 8.75 8.13 -17.89
N ALA A 13 9.66 8.35 -16.94
CA ALA A 13 10.99 8.84 -17.25
C ALA A 13 12.14 7.96 -16.70
N THR A 14 11.89 7.09 -15.70
CA THR A 14 12.97 6.42 -14.97
C THR A 14 12.92 4.90 -15.12
N GLY A 15 11.74 4.29 -14.95
CA GLY A 15 11.65 2.84 -14.94
C GLY A 15 10.22 2.29 -14.90
N SER A 16 10.10 1.03 -14.57
CA SER A 16 8.81 0.33 -14.51
C SER A 16 8.04 0.63 -13.23
N PHE A 17 6.72 0.38 -13.24
CA PHE A 17 5.89 0.36 -12.03
C PHE A 17 6.50 -0.54 -10.94
N LYS A 18 6.92 -1.76 -11.32
CA LYS A 18 7.58 -2.69 -10.39
C LYS A 18 8.84 -2.05 -9.78
N GLY A 19 9.70 -1.46 -10.56
CA GLY A 19 10.94 -0.82 -10.07
C GLY A 19 10.67 0.36 -9.11
N ALA A 20 9.56 1.08 -9.30
CA ALA A 20 9.14 2.14 -8.38
C ALA A 20 8.60 1.61 -7.05
N ILE A 21 7.91 0.45 -7.07
CA ILE A 21 7.14 -0.08 -5.95
C ILE A 21 7.92 -1.11 -5.12
N ASP A 22 8.81 -1.88 -5.72
CA ASP A 22 9.65 -2.83 -4.97
C ASP A 22 10.43 -2.11 -3.86
N GLY A 23 10.51 -2.73 -2.70
CA GLY A 23 11.14 -2.15 -1.51
C GLY A 23 10.24 -1.22 -0.69
N LYS A 24 8.98 -1.00 -1.09
CA LYS A 24 7.99 -0.24 -0.31
C LYS A 24 7.32 -1.13 0.73
N VAL A 25 6.70 -0.50 1.72
CA VAL A 25 5.83 -1.13 2.71
C VAL A 25 4.39 -0.68 2.48
N ILE A 26 3.40 -1.43 2.98
CA ILE A 26 2.00 -1.01 2.95
C ILE A 26 1.61 -0.55 4.35
N LYS A 27 1.28 0.74 4.49
CA LYS A 27 0.72 1.32 5.71
C LYS A 27 -0.80 1.41 5.58
N ILE A 28 -1.51 0.87 6.57
CA ILE A 28 -2.99 0.82 6.60
C ILE A 28 -3.49 1.79 7.66
N TYR A 29 -4.48 2.60 7.28
CA TYR A 29 -4.99 3.70 8.07
C TYR A 29 -6.50 3.61 8.28
N SER A 30 -6.96 4.18 9.41
CA SER A 30 -8.35 4.56 9.62
C SER A 30 -8.62 5.97 9.09
N GLY A 31 -9.88 6.39 9.14
CA GLY A 31 -10.29 7.74 8.79
C GLY A 31 -10.55 7.92 7.30
N VAL A 32 -10.69 9.16 6.85
CA VAL A 32 -11.02 9.47 5.47
C VAL A 32 -9.79 9.36 4.58
N GLU A 33 -9.92 8.61 3.49
CA GLU A 33 -8.86 8.49 2.49
C GLU A 33 -8.57 9.87 1.85
N PRO A 34 -7.31 10.34 1.84
CA PRO A 34 -6.94 11.58 1.15
C PRO A 34 -7.33 11.57 -0.32
N ALA A 35 -7.70 12.74 -0.86
CA ALA A 35 -8.18 12.87 -2.24
C ALA A 35 -7.15 12.37 -3.28
N THR A 36 -5.85 12.58 -3.00
CA THR A 36 -4.73 12.13 -3.84
C THR A 36 -3.65 11.47 -3.00
N ALA A 37 -2.79 10.67 -3.64
CA ALA A 37 -1.63 10.09 -2.97
C ALA A 37 -0.53 11.14 -2.64
N ASP A 38 -0.58 12.32 -3.25
CA ASP A 38 0.32 13.44 -2.96
C ASP A 38 -0.08 14.23 -1.71
N ALA A 39 -1.36 14.18 -1.35
CA ALA A 39 -1.89 14.93 -0.20
C ALA A 39 -1.32 14.40 1.13
N ALA A 40 -1.16 15.31 2.09
CA ALA A 40 -0.83 14.93 3.45
C ALA A 40 -1.91 14.04 4.07
N LEU A 41 -1.50 13.17 5.00
CA LEU A 41 -2.42 12.52 5.91
C LEU A 41 -3.03 13.58 6.85
N ASP A 42 -4.30 13.43 7.16
CA ASP A 42 -4.98 14.22 8.16
C ASP A 42 -4.70 13.68 9.58
N VAL A 43 -4.85 14.51 10.59
CA VAL A 43 -4.69 14.10 12.00
C VAL A 43 -5.63 12.96 12.41
N SER A 44 -6.77 12.80 11.72
CA SER A 44 -7.73 11.71 11.91
C SER A 44 -7.31 10.39 11.26
N ASN A 45 -6.27 10.40 10.41
CA ASN A 45 -5.76 9.19 9.78
C ASN A 45 -4.79 8.46 10.73
N VAL A 46 -5.32 7.57 11.53
CA VAL A 46 -4.53 6.78 12.48
C VAL A 46 -3.89 5.59 11.76
N LEU A 47 -2.58 5.42 11.90
CA LEU A 47 -1.87 4.24 11.42
C LEU A 47 -2.30 3.02 12.25
N LEU A 48 -2.88 2.01 11.59
CA LEU A 48 -3.33 0.78 12.22
C LEU A 48 -2.32 -0.36 12.07
N ASN A 49 -1.67 -0.46 10.90
CA ASN A 49 -0.73 -1.55 10.61
C ASN A 49 0.30 -1.12 9.57
N THR A 50 1.49 -1.69 9.64
CA THR A 50 2.50 -1.62 8.59
C THR A 50 2.82 -3.04 8.14
N ILE A 51 2.39 -3.37 6.93
CA ILE A 51 2.68 -4.66 6.28
C ILE A 51 4.07 -4.59 5.67
N THR A 52 4.90 -5.53 6.03
CA THR A 52 6.29 -5.66 5.58
C THR A 52 6.62 -7.11 5.23
N LEU A 53 7.78 -7.37 4.68
CA LEU A 53 8.25 -8.73 4.48
C LEU A 53 8.42 -9.42 5.84
N ASP A 54 7.72 -10.55 6.01
CA ASP A 54 7.77 -11.37 7.24
C ASP A 54 7.47 -10.59 8.54
N GLY A 55 6.77 -9.46 8.45
CA GLY A 55 6.43 -8.65 9.63
C GLY A 55 7.61 -7.96 10.30
N LEU A 56 8.76 -7.80 9.63
CA LEU A 56 10.00 -7.27 10.20
C LEU A 56 10.01 -5.74 10.42
N GLY A 57 8.92 -5.06 10.12
CA GLY A 57 8.70 -3.64 10.45
C GLY A 57 9.19 -2.64 9.41
N VAL A 58 10.31 -2.89 8.73
CA VAL A 58 10.90 -1.95 7.75
C VAL A 58 11.29 -2.59 6.42
N THR A 59 11.39 -3.92 6.36
CA THR A 59 11.82 -4.62 5.14
C THR A 59 10.73 -4.53 4.09
N GLY A 60 11.09 -3.99 2.93
CA GLY A 60 10.17 -3.74 1.83
C GLY A 60 9.67 -5.00 1.16
N LEU A 61 8.53 -4.85 0.51
CA LEU A 61 7.80 -5.89 -0.23
C LEU A 61 8.24 -5.88 -1.69
N THR A 62 8.12 -7.02 -2.38
CA THR A 62 8.35 -7.08 -3.83
C THR A 62 7.16 -7.63 -4.58
N LEU A 63 7.00 -7.17 -5.82
CA LEU A 63 6.03 -7.71 -6.75
C LEU A 63 6.61 -8.90 -7.51
N ALA A 64 5.75 -9.68 -8.16
CA ALA A 64 6.14 -10.80 -9.01
C ALA A 64 7.18 -10.38 -10.06
N ALA A 65 8.01 -11.31 -10.50
CA ALA A 65 9.08 -11.01 -11.46
C ALA A 65 8.56 -10.51 -12.82
N THR A 66 7.36 -10.97 -13.21
CA THR A 66 6.75 -10.64 -14.50
C THR A 66 5.30 -10.17 -14.34
N ALA A 67 4.88 -9.29 -15.24
CA ALA A 67 3.48 -8.91 -15.40
C ALA A 67 2.84 -9.73 -16.52
N THR A 68 1.55 -10.01 -16.41
CA THR A 68 0.78 -10.75 -17.42
C THR A 68 -0.58 -10.10 -17.60
N GLY A 69 -1.01 -9.92 -18.85
CA GLY A 69 -2.33 -9.34 -19.16
C GLY A 69 -2.55 -7.94 -18.60
N GLY A 70 -1.51 -7.13 -18.51
CA GLY A 70 -1.59 -5.78 -17.92
C GLY A 70 -1.69 -5.76 -16.39
N GLN A 71 -1.43 -6.90 -15.73
CA GLN A 71 -1.49 -7.04 -14.29
C GLN A 71 -0.14 -7.50 -13.72
N ILE A 72 0.18 -7.03 -12.52
CA ILE A 72 1.28 -7.53 -11.72
C ILE A 72 0.79 -7.84 -10.31
N THR A 73 1.22 -8.99 -9.79
CA THR A 73 0.77 -9.49 -8.49
C THR A 73 1.87 -9.36 -7.43
N LYS A 74 1.48 -9.56 -6.19
CA LYS A 74 2.40 -9.82 -5.07
C LYS A 74 3.36 -10.96 -5.43
N ASN A 75 4.61 -10.87 -4.97
CA ASN A 75 5.54 -11.99 -5.02
C ASN A 75 5.01 -13.14 -4.14
N THR A 76 4.72 -14.28 -4.76
CA THR A 76 4.12 -15.43 -4.08
C THR A 76 5.05 -16.12 -3.08
N SER A 77 6.37 -15.91 -3.20
CA SER A 77 7.38 -16.46 -2.28
C SER A 77 7.48 -15.64 -0.98
N GLU A 78 6.88 -14.45 -0.93
CA GLU A 78 6.96 -13.57 0.23
C GLU A 78 5.75 -13.71 1.14
N VAL A 79 5.97 -13.57 2.43
CA VAL A 79 4.92 -13.38 3.43
C VAL A 79 4.78 -11.86 3.69
N TRP A 80 3.63 -11.31 3.31
CA TRP A 80 3.30 -9.91 3.52
C TRP A 80 2.42 -9.80 4.76
N GLU A 81 3.01 -9.41 5.88
CA GLU A 81 2.29 -9.32 7.14
C GLU A 81 2.78 -8.19 8.04
N GLY A 82 1.98 -7.89 9.05
CA GLY A 82 2.31 -6.92 10.08
C GLY A 82 1.40 -7.08 11.28
N THR A 83 1.83 -6.55 12.43
CA THR A 83 1.04 -6.52 13.65
C THR A 83 0.36 -5.16 13.81
N ASN A 84 -0.91 -5.15 14.20
CA ASN A 84 -1.64 -3.91 14.41
C ASN A 84 -1.06 -3.13 15.59
N VAL A 85 -0.78 -1.86 15.34
CA VAL A 85 -0.22 -0.93 16.36
C VAL A 85 -1.30 -0.07 17.02
N ALA A 86 -2.51 -0.04 16.45
CA ALA A 86 -3.66 0.65 17.01
C ALA A 86 -4.95 -0.09 16.68
N THR A 87 -5.98 0.15 17.49
CA THR A 87 -7.35 -0.34 17.27
C THR A 87 -8.12 0.68 16.45
N GLY A 88 -8.84 0.21 15.41
CA GLY A 88 -9.68 1.07 14.57
C GLY A 88 -10.24 0.33 13.37
N THR A 89 -10.99 1.05 12.55
CA THR A 89 -11.54 0.51 11.30
C THR A 89 -10.63 0.89 10.12
N ALA A 90 -10.06 -0.10 9.46
CA ALA A 90 -9.24 0.11 8.27
C ALA A 90 -10.09 0.68 7.13
N ALA A 91 -9.63 1.78 6.53
CA ALA A 91 -10.35 2.50 5.48
C ALA A 91 -9.55 2.64 4.20
N PHE A 92 -8.24 2.84 4.27
CA PHE A 92 -7.37 2.95 3.10
C PHE A 92 -5.94 2.51 3.43
N PHE A 93 -5.15 2.33 2.39
CA PHE A 93 -3.72 2.04 2.51
C PHE A 93 -2.88 2.98 1.64
N ARG A 94 -1.62 3.13 2.04
CA ARG A 94 -0.55 3.69 1.19
C ARG A 94 0.61 2.71 1.12
N MET A 95 1.03 2.38 -0.10
CA MET A 95 2.29 1.69 -0.36
C MET A 95 3.35 2.76 -0.64
N GLN A 96 4.34 2.85 0.24
CA GLN A 96 5.32 3.94 0.30
C GLN A 96 6.61 3.47 0.96
N THR A 97 7.67 4.29 0.97
CA THR A 97 8.88 3.96 1.74
C THR A 97 8.57 3.88 3.23
N ALA A 98 9.28 3.03 3.96
CA ALA A 98 9.05 2.86 5.40
C ALA A 98 9.20 4.19 6.17
N ALA A 99 10.18 5.03 5.78
CA ALA A 99 10.47 6.31 6.40
C ALA A 99 9.53 7.46 5.98
N ASP A 100 8.63 7.24 5.01
CA ASP A 100 7.68 8.26 4.58
C ASP A 100 6.69 8.58 5.71
N ASP A 101 6.68 9.83 6.15
CA ASP A 101 5.85 10.33 7.26
C ASP A 101 4.39 10.61 6.86
N GLY A 102 4.07 10.54 5.56
CA GLY A 102 2.74 10.82 5.04
C GLY A 102 2.44 12.30 4.81
N GLY A 103 3.42 13.18 4.94
CA GLY A 103 3.29 14.61 4.60
C GLY A 103 2.97 14.83 3.13
N ALA A 104 2.52 16.05 2.75
CA ALA A 104 2.28 16.40 1.35
C ALA A 104 3.56 16.28 0.53
N SER A 105 3.50 15.61 -0.63
CA SER A 105 4.66 15.46 -1.50
C SER A 105 4.26 15.11 -2.93
N THR A 106 4.80 15.84 -3.91
CA THR A 106 4.67 15.53 -5.34
C THR A 106 5.82 14.69 -5.86
N SER A 107 6.88 14.48 -5.08
CA SER A 107 8.04 13.67 -5.46
C SER A 107 8.05 12.27 -4.84
N ALA A 108 7.35 12.05 -3.73
CA ALA A 108 7.29 10.75 -3.08
C ALA A 108 6.56 9.72 -3.97
N VAL A 109 7.17 8.54 -4.10
CA VAL A 109 6.57 7.41 -4.82
C VAL A 109 5.56 6.73 -3.90
N ARG A 110 4.27 6.91 -4.18
CA ARG A 110 3.17 6.36 -3.38
C ARG A 110 2.09 5.76 -4.27
N LEU A 111 1.57 4.60 -3.84
CA LEU A 111 0.34 4.00 -4.35
C LEU A 111 -0.68 3.98 -3.23
N GLN A 112 -1.86 4.57 -3.43
CA GLN A 112 -2.93 4.65 -2.44
C GLN A 112 -4.18 3.96 -2.95
N GLY A 113 -4.92 3.32 -2.06
CA GLY A 113 -6.19 2.68 -2.38
C GLY A 113 -7.06 2.47 -1.17
N ASN A 114 -8.33 2.22 -1.40
CA ASN A 114 -9.30 1.95 -0.35
C ASN A 114 -9.19 0.52 0.19
N VAL A 115 -9.67 0.34 1.42
CA VAL A 115 -9.75 -0.95 2.13
C VAL A 115 -11.18 -1.23 2.49
N ALA A 116 -11.67 -2.45 2.23
CA ALA A 116 -13.00 -2.90 2.63
C ALA A 116 -13.06 -4.44 2.80
N LEU A 117 -14.23 -4.97 3.09
CA LEU A 117 -14.47 -6.43 3.11
C LEU A 117 -14.52 -7.00 1.69
N VAL A 118 -15.06 -6.22 0.73
CA VAL A 118 -15.26 -6.62 -0.66
C VAL A 118 -15.33 -5.39 -1.56
N GLY A 119 -14.88 -5.52 -2.80
CA GLY A 119 -15.01 -4.47 -3.82
C GLY A 119 -14.04 -3.29 -3.67
N ALA A 120 -13.06 -3.39 -2.79
CA ALA A 120 -12.02 -2.39 -2.60
C ALA A 120 -10.73 -2.76 -3.35
N ASP A 121 -9.79 -1.82 -3.39
CA ASP A 121 -8.45 -2.04 -3.92
C ASP A 121 -7.66 -3.08 -3.08
N LEU A 122 -7.95 -3.16 -1.78
CA LEU A 122 -7.42 -4.16 -0.86
C LEU A 122 -8.56 -4.65 0.05
N ASN A 123 -8.79 -5.95 0.07
CA ASN A 123 -9.87 -6.55 0.83
C ASN A 123 -9.33 -7.41 1.98
N PHE A 124 -9.95 -7.28 3.15
CA PHE A 124 -9.69 -8.13 4.32
C PHE A 124 -10.98 -8.83 4.76
N SER A 125 -10.86 -9.98 5.39
CA SER A 125 -12.00 -10.69 6.01
C SER A 125 -12.64 -9.91 7.17
N SER A 126 -11.89 -8.96 7.76
CA SER A 126 -12.38 -8.01 8.75
C SER A 126 -11.62 -6.70 8.62
N VAL A 127 -12.33 -5.58 8.59
CA VAL A 127 -11.75 -4.23 8.63
C VAL A 127 -11.62 -3.69 10.06
N ALA A 128 -12.19 -4.38 11.04
CA ALA A 128 -11.96 -4.08 12.47
C ALA A 128 -10.58 -4.59 12.87
N PHE A 129 -9.64 -3.68 13.06
CA PHE A 129 -8.27 -3.97 13.48
C PHE A 129 -8.17 -3.75 14.99
N VAL A 130 -7.60 -4.72 15.70
CA VAL A 130 -7.37 -4.65 17.16
C VAL A 130 -5.87 -4.67 17.40
N THR A 131 -5.38 -3.80 18.25
CA THR A 131 -3.95 -3.72 18.60
C THR A 131 -3.42 -5.10 19.03
N GLY A 132 -2.27 -5.48 18.45
CA GLY A 132 -1.61 -6.75 18.72
C GLY A 132 -2.00 -7.89 17.77
N ASP A 133 -3.11 -7.77 17.03
CA ASP A 133 -3.48 -8.78 16.03
C ASP A 133 -2.58 -8.72 14.80
N ALA A 134 -2.22 -9.88 14.27
CA ALA A 134 -1.52 -9.97 13.00
C ALA A 134 -2.49 -9.80 11.82
N ARG A 135 -2.02 -9.15 10.77
CA ARG A 135 -2.70 -9.04 9.47
C ARG A 135 -1.78 -9.48 8.36
N ARG A 136 -2.31 -10.28 7.43
CA ARG A 136 -1.57 -10.80 6.28
C ARG A 136 -2.31 -10.47 4.99
N ILE A 137 -1.54 -10.06 3.98
CA ILE A 137 -2.04 -9.89 2.61
C ILE A 137 -1.63 -11.13 1.81
N ASN A 138 -2.60 -11.99 1.51
CA ASN A 138 -2.37 -13.21 0.74
C ASN A 138 -2.40 -12.94 -0.77
N TYR A 139 -3.15 -11.95 -1.21
CA TYR A 139 -3.29 -11.57 -2.60
C TYR A 139 -3.30 -10.06 -2.77
N PHE A 140 -2.50 -9.57 -3.68
CA PHE A 140 -2.44 -8.16 -4.08
C PHE A 140 -2.16 -8.10 -5.58
N VAL A 141 -2.92 -7.29 -6.30
CA VAL A 141 -2.78 -7.13 -7.74
C VAL A 141 -2.91 -5.66 -8.10
N VAL A 142 -2.07 -5.22 -9.01
CA VAL A 142 -2.21 -3.92 -9.66
C VAL A 142 -2.39 -4.14 -11.14
N SER A 143 -3.39 -3.48 -11.73
CA SER A 143 -3.66 -3.53 -13.16
C SER A 143 -3.52 -2.15 -13.79
N ILE A 144 -3.03 -2.14 -15.03
CA ILE A 144 -3.08 -1.00 -15.93
C ILE A 144 -4.04 -1.42 -17.04
N PRO A 145 -5.26 -0.87 -17.07
CA PRO A 145 -6.24 -1.26 -18.08
C PRO A 145 -5.75 -0.88 -19.48
N ALA A 146 -6.16 -1.65 -20.48
CA ALA A 146 -6.01 -1.26 -21.87
C ALA A 146 -6.76 0.05 -22.09
N GLY A 147 -6.13 0.97 -22.74
CA GLY A 147 -6.67 2.31 -23.00
C GLY A 147 -7.89 2.32 -23.92
#